data_d92de2779bcc4aec8df7c62ce35732ef
#
_entry.id   d92de2779bcc4aec8df7c62ce35732ef
#
_cell.length_a   1.000
_cell.length_b   1.000
_cell.length_c   1.000
_cell.angle_alpha   90.00
_cell.angle_beta   90.00
_cell.angle_gamma   90.00
#
_symmetry.space_group_name_H-M   'P 1'
#
loop_
_entity.id
_entity.type
_entity.pdbx_description
1 polymer ?
#
loop_
_entity_poly.entity_id
_entity_poly.type
_entity_poly.pdbx_seq_one_letter_code
_entity_poly.pdbx_strand_id
1 'polypeptide(L)'
;MIREPQSADMRNDRLEEDFSNLGLFLSRLSKTPKVKEAILEKLRDLYQGVTDFQIFVEGGSVQVFFTESDFTVPATRLSDGTLRYLCLLAILCDPTPPPLICIEEPELGLHPDIIPKLADLLVEAAQRTQLIVTTHSDILIDAMSEHPEAVVVCEKHDGKTEMNRLNKKDLKEWLNKYSLGDLWTRGHIGGNRW
;
A
#
# COMPACT_ATOMS: atom_id res chain seq x y z
N MET A 1 8.91 16.37 1.58
CA MET A 1 7.53 15.94 1.18
C MET A 1 7.50 15.61 -0.30
N ILE A 2 6.63 14.70 -0.74
CA ILE A 2 6.52 14.24 -2.15
C ILE A 2 6.30 15.38 -3.15
N ARG A 3 5.68 16.49 -2.71
CA ARG A 3 5.34 17.65 -3.56
C ARG A 3 6.50 18.62 -3.77
N GLU A 4 7.59 18.46 -3.07
CA GLU A 4 8.77 19.32 -3.19
C GLU A 4 9.80 18.69 -4.13
N PRO A 5 10.63 19.48 -4.82
CA PRO A 5 11.75 18.95 -5.58
C PRO A 5 12.66 18.11 -4.66
N GLN A 6 12.94 16.90 -5.08
CA GLN A 6 13.76 15.97 -4.31
C GLN A 6 15.23 16.13 -4.69
N SER A 7 16.16 15.94 -3.74
CA SER A 7 17.59 15.98 -4.04
C SER A 7 18.03 14.75 -4.82
N ALA A 8 18.84 14.95 -5.85
CA ALA A 8 19.43 13.88 -6.65
C ALA A 8 20.52 13.07 -5.90
N ASP A 9 21.02 13.59 -4.77
CA ASP A 9 22.07 12.94 -3.97
C ASP A 9 21.52 11.94 -2.94
N MET A 10 20.19 11.77 -2.89
CA MET A 10 19.58 10.80 -1.99
C MET A 10 19.76 9.35 -2.47
N ARG A 11 19.63 8.43 -1.54
CA ARG A 11 19.65 6.99 -1.86
C ARG A 11 18.44 6.57 -2.69
N ASN A 12 18.59 5.49 -3.44
CA ASN A 12 17.52 4.94 -4.30
C ASN A 12 17.28 3.44 -4.11
N ASP A 13 18.02 2.79 -3.19
CA ASP A 13 17.91 1.36 -2.93
C ASP A 13 16.69 0.99 -2.07
N ARG A 14 16.19 1.95 -1.29
CA ARG A 14 14.94 1.84 -0.53
C ARG A 14 14.21 3.18 -0.48
N LEU A 15 12.91 3.13 -0.27
CA LEU A 15 12.10 4.33 -0.04
C LEU A 15 12.28 4.81 1.40
N GLU A 16 12.48 6.12 1.57
CA GLU A 16 12.56 6.76 2.90
C GLU A 16 11.15 6.90 3.48
N GLU A 17 11.05 6.92 4.83
CA GLU A 17 9.77 6.98 5.55
C GLU A 17 8.94 8.22 5.23
N ASP A 18 9.60 9.35 4.94
CA ASP A 18 8.97 10.62 4.54
C ASP A 18 8.73 10.74 3.03
N PHE A 19 9.07 9.69 2.26
CA PHE A 19 8.96 9.61 0.81
C PHE A 19 9.80 10.66 0.06
N SER A 20 10.79 11.27 0.72
CA SER A 20 11.62 12.34 0.15
C SER A 20 12.47 11.90 -1.03
N ASN A 21 12.66 10.60 -1.26
CA ASN A 21 13.41 10.03 -2.37
C ASN A 21 12.54 9.24 -3.38
N LEU A 22 11.22 9.44 -3.39
CA LEU A 22 10.30 8.68 -4.24
C LEU A 22 10.71 8.71 -5.72
N GLY A 23 11.10 9.88 -6.24
CA GLY A 23 11.51 10.02 -7.64
C GLY A 23 12.72 9.16 -7.99
N LEU A 24 13.75 9.14 -7.14
CA LEU A 24 14.92 8.29 -7.33
C LEU A 24 14.57 6.81 -7.18
N PHE A 25 13.72 6.47 -6.24
CA PHE A 25 13.26 5.10 -6.04
C PHE A 25 12.47 4.60 -7.26
N LEU A 26 11.53 5.39 -7.78
CA LEU A 26 10.80 5.10 -9.03
C LEU A 26 11.75 5.02 -10.23
N SER A 27 12.77 5.89 -10.29
CA SER A 27 13.80 5.83 -11.33
C SER A 27 14.53 4.49 -11.33
N ARG A 28 14.85 3.95 -10.15
CA ARG A 28 15.45 2.61 -10.02
C ARG A 28 14.49 1.52 -10.51
N LEU A 29 13.24 1.54 -10.06
CA LEU A 29 12.24 0.54 -10.42
C LEU A 29 11.92 0.55 -11.93
N SER A 30 11.87 1.73 -12.54
CA SER A 30 11.56 1.91 -13.96
C SER A 30 12.64 1.38 -14.91
N LYS A 31 13.85 1.10 -14.41
CA LYS A 31 14.90 0.41 -15.21
C LYS A 31 14.49 -1.01 -15.59
N THR A 32 13.53 -1.59 -14.87
CA THR A 32 12.94 -2.88 -15.21
C THR A 32 11.56 -2.66 -15.84
N PRO A 33 11.40 -2.80 -17.17
CA PRO A 33 10.14 -2.45 -17.87
C PRO A 33 8.92 -3.15 -17.30
N LYS A 34 9.03 -4.43 -16.91
CA LYS A 34 7.94 -5.19 -16.29
C LYS A 34 7.48 -4.59 -14.96
N VAL A 35 8.40 -4.06 -14.15
CA VAL A 35 8.07 -3.44 -12.87
C VAL A 35 7.37 -2.10 -13.10
N LYS A 36 7.88 -1.29 -14.04
CA LYS A 36 7.25 -0.04 -14.43
C LYS A 36 5.82 -0.26 -14.91
N GLU A 37 5.62 -1.26 -15.79
CA GLU A 37 4.29 -1.59 -16.31
C GLU A 37 3.34 -2.06 -15.20
N ALA A 38 3.80 -2.91 -14.28
CA ALA A 38 3.00 -3.36 -13.13
C ALA A 38 2.57 -2.19 -12.23
N ILE A 39 3.46 -1.22 -11.99
CA ILE A 39 3.12 0.00 -11.24
C ILE A 39 2.06 0.81 -12.00
N LEU A 40 2.24 1.01 -13.31
CA LEU A 40 1.29 1.77 -14.13
C LEU A 40 -0.08 1.09 -14.22
N GLU A 41 -0.11 -0.22 -14.40
CA GLU A 41 -1.35 -1.00 -14.44
C GLU A 41 -2.17 -0.80 -13.16
N LYS A 42 -1.53 -0.99 -12.00
CA LYS A 42 -2.18 -0.82 -10.71
C LYS A 42 -2.53 0.65 -10.40
N LEU A 43 -1.71 1.59 -10.85
CA LEU A 43 -1.99 3.02 -10.67
C LEU A 43 -3.25 3.46 -11.45
N ARG A 44 -3.56 2.84 -12.58
CA ARG A 44 -4.77 3.11 -13.37
C ARG A 44 -6.07 2.81 -12.61
N ASP A 45 -6.03 1.96 -11.58
CA ASP A 45 -7.19 1.73 -10.71
C ASP A 45 -7.66 3.02 -10.02
N LEU A 46 -6.73 3.91 -9.68
CA LEU A 46 -7.03 5.19 -9.03
C LEU A 46 -6.89 6.39 -9.99
N TYR A 47 -5.97 6.30 -10.94
CA TYR A 47 -5.68 7.36 -11.90
C TYR A 47 -5.84 6.83 -13.33
N GLN A 48 -7.09 6.71 -13.77
CA GLN A 48 -7.48 6.03 -15.02
C GLN A 48 -6.83 6.60 -16.28
N GLY A 49 -6.54 7.91 -16.33
CA GLY A 49 -5.94 8.57 -17.48
C GLY A 49 -4.44 8.36 -17.62
N VAL A 50 -3.76 7.80 -16.64
CA VAL A 50 -2.30 7.68 -16.66
C VAL A 50 -1.83 6.65 -17.69
N THR A 51 -0.93 7.06 -18.57
CA THR A 51 -0.33 6.19 -19.59
C THR A 51 1.13 5.89 -19.32
N ASP A 52 1.86 6.85 -18.74
CA ASP A 52 3.28 6.71 -18.43
C ASP A 52 3.68 7.58 -17.23
N PHE A 53 4.84 7.32 -16.65
CA PHE A 53 5.53 8.27 -15.79
C PHE A 53 7.03 8.37 -16.16
N GLN A 54 7.58 9.55 -15.97
CA GLN A 54 8.97 9.87 -16.28
C GLN A 54 9.60 10.60 -15.10
N ILE A 55 10.88 10.36 -14.89
CA ILE A 55 11.66 11.01 -13.86
C ILE A 55 12.72 11.88 -14.52
N PHE A 56 12.70 13.16 -14.23
CA PHE A 56 13.69 14.12 -14.68
C PHE A 56 14.63 14.48 -13.54
N VAL A 57 15.93 14.48 -13.86
CA VAL A 57 16.98 14.93 -12.94
C VAL A 57 17.63 16.13 -13.57
N GLU A 58 17.40 17.31 -13.00
CA GLU A 58 17.93 18.56 -13.52
C GLU A 58 18.35 19.48 -12.37
N GLY A 59 19.53 20.08 -12.51
CA GLY A 59 20.06 21.03 -11.51
C GLY A 59 20.20 20.46 -10.10
N GLY A 60 20.46 19.14 -9.97
CA GLY A 60 20.54 18.46 -8.68
C GLY A 60 19.17 18.15 -8.04
N SER A 61 18.09 18.41 -8.75
CA SER A 61 16.71 18.11 -8.32
C SER A 61 16.10 16.99 -9.14
N VAL A 62 15.23 16.20 -8.49
CA VAL A 62 14.48 15.11 -9.11
C VAL A 62 13.00 15.47 -9.11
N GLN A 63 12.37 15.34 -10.26
CA GLN A 63 10.94 15.57 -10.44
C GLN A 63 10.30 14.39 -11.15
N VAL A 64 9.09 14.02 -10.72
CA VAL A 64 8.28 12.97 -11.34
C VAL A 64 7.15 13.62 -12.12
N PHE A 65 6.98 13.19 -13.36
CA PHE A 65 5.90 13.62 -14.23
C PHE A 65 5.09 12.42 -14.70
N PHE A 66 3.81 12.61 -14.85
CA PHE A 66 2.88 11.62 -15.39
C PHE A 66 2.37 12.07 -16.73
N THR A 67 2.22 11.13 -17.67
CA THR A 67 1.55 11.36 -18.95
C THR A 67 0.11 10.92 -18.82
N GLU A 68 -0.80 11.85 -19.11
CA GLU A 68 -2.24 11.63 -19.18
C GLU A 68 -2.71 12.03 -20.56
N SER A 69 -3.11 11.07 -21.41
CA SER A 69 -3.40 11.32 -22.82
C SER A 69 -2.25 12.07 -23.50
N ASP A 70 -2.48 13.32 -23.93
CA ASP A 70 -1.49 14.19 -24.57
C ASP A 70 -0.83 15.21 -23.63
N PHE A 71 -1.13 15.13 -22.32
CA PHE A 71 -0.65 16.09 -21.33
C PHE A 71 0.38 15.47 -20.40
N THR A 72 1.32 16.30 -19.97
CA THR A 72 2.28 15.93 -18.92
C THR A 72 1.96 16.70 -17.65
N VAL A 73 1.73 15.97 -16.56
CA VAL A 73 1.32 16.53 -15.26
C VAL A 73 2.43 16.22 -14.24
N PRO A 74 3.00 17.24 -13.57
CA PRO A 74 3.97 16.99 -12.52
C PRO A 74 3.27 16.33 -11.31
N ALA A 75 3.99 15.44 -10.61
CA ALA A 75 3.49 14.75 -9.41
C ALA A 75 2.98 15.74 -8.33
N THR A 76 3.52 16.95 -8.30
CA THR A 76 3.11 18.02 -7.38
C THR A 76 1.64 18.44 -7.54
N ARG A 77 1.00 18.12 -8.68
CA ARG A 77 -0.41 18.42 -8.95
C ARG A 77 -1.37 17.26 -8.68
N LEU A 78 -0.84 16.07 -8.38
CA LEU A 78 -1.68 14.92 -8.06
C LEU A 78 -2.31 15.08 -6.67
N SER A 79 -3.41 14.37 -6.43
CA SER A 79 -4.03 14.31 -5.10
C SER A 79 -3.11 13.62 -4.10
N ASP A 80 -3.28 13.91 -2.80
CA ASP A 80 -2.50 13.24 -1.75
C ASP A 80 -2.75 11.74 -1.73
N GLY A 81 -4.00 11.32 -1.98
CA GLY A 81 -4.35 9.89 -2.10
C GLY A 81 -3.63 9.21 -3.26
N THR A 82 -3.55 9.85 -4.42
CA THR A 82 -2.82 9.31 -5.59
C THR A 82 -1.32 9.17 -5.29
N LEU A 83 -0.72 10.18 -4.67
CA LEU A 83 0.69 10.14 -4.28
C LEU A 83 0.97 9.07 -3.24
N ARG A 84 0.09 8.91 -2.25
CA ARG A 84 0.21 7.89 -1.22
C ARG A 84 0.09 6.49 -1.82
N TYR A 85 -0.89 6.27 -2.70
CA TYR A 85 -1.04 5.01 -3.40
C TYR A 85 0.19 4.70 -4.27
N LEU A 86 0.75 5.69 -4.97
CA LEU A 86 1.99 5.53 -5.73
C LEU A 86 3.17 5.09 -4.84
N CYS A 87 3.29 5.63 -3.64
CA CYS A 87 4.32 5.19 -2.69
C CYS A 87 4.14 3.73 -2.28
N LEU A 88 2.90 3.32 -2.00
CA LEU A 88 2.58 1.92 -1.69
C LEU A 88 2.88 1.01 -2.88
N LEU A 89 2.51 1.41 -4.11
CA LEU A 89 2.86 0.68 -5.32
C LEU A 89 4.37 0.55 -5.49
N ALA A 90 5.12 1.63 -5.27
CA ALA A 90 6.57 1.61 -5.38
C ALA A 90 7.20 0.59 -4.40
N ILE A 91 6.77 0.57 -3.14
CA ILE A 91 7.27 -0.38 -2.12
C ILE A 91 6.84 -1.82 -2.46
N LEU A 92 5.55 -2.02 -2.75
CA LEU A 92 4.96 -3.35 -2.86
C LEU A 92 5.21 -4.02 -4.23
N CYS A 93 5.52 -3.25 -5.28
CA CYS A 93 5.94 -3.77 -6.58
C CYS A 93 7.46 -3.94 -6.72
N ASP A 94 8.25 -3.59 -5.69
CA ASP A 94 9.71 -3.80 -5.74
C ASP A 94 10.01 -5.30 -5.91
N PRO A 95 10.76 -5.71 -6.93
CA PRO A 95 11.12 -7.11 -7.15
C PRO A 95 12.17 -7.62 -6.14
N THR A 96 12.87 -6.71 -5.47
CA THR A 96 13.92 -7.02 -4.49
C THR A 96 13.67 -6.26 -3.18
N PRO A 97 12.50 -6.51 -2.52
CA PRO A 97 12.14 -5.80 -1.32
C PRO A 97 13.09 -6.17 -0.16
N PRO A 98 13.17 -5.36 0.90
CA PRO A 98 13.83 -5.76 2.13
C PRO A 98 13.11 -6.97 2.75
N PRO A 99 13.78 -7.75 3.62
CA PRO A 99 13.21 -8.97 4.20
C PRO A 99 11.97 -8.74 5.08
N LEU A 100 11.78 -7.51 5.56
CA LEU A 100 10.64 -7.08 6.36
C LEU A 100 10.23 -5.67 5.95
N ILE A 101 8.93 -5.46 5.77
CA ILE A 101 8.30 -4.16 5.58
C ILE A 101 7.19 -3.99 6.62
N CYS A 102 7.23 -2.87 7.34
CA CYS A 102 6.16 -2.47 8.27
C CYS A 102 5.42 -1.28 7.67
N ILE A 103 4.10 -1.36 7.60
CA ILE A 103 3.24 -0.29 7.07
C ILE A 103 2.13 -0.02 8.08
N GLU A 104 2.03 1.22 8.51
CA GLU A 104 0.99 1.66 9.44
C GLU A 104 -0.16 2.29 8.66
N GLU A 105 -1.36 1.76 8.88
CA GLU A 105 -2.63 2.25 8.32
C GLU A 105 -2.53 2.66 6.83
N PRO A 106 -2.16 1.73 5.92
CA PRO A 106 -1.92 2.06 4.51
C PRO A 106 -3.16 2.60 3.79
N GLU A 107 -4.35 2.36 4.31
CA GLU A 107 -5.63 2.82 3.78
C GLU A 107 -5.89 4.31 4.03
N LEU A 108 -5.20 4.96 4.97
CA LEU A 108 -5.44 6.35 5.30
C LEU A 108 -5.26 7.27 4.08
N GLY A 109 -6.29 8.06 3.80
CA GLY A 109 -6.30 9.02 2.69
C GLY A 109 -6.50 8.39 1.32
N LEU A 110 -6.75 7.08 1.22
CA LEU A 110 -7.15 6.42 -0.01
C LEU A 110 -8.67 6.43 -0.17
N HIS A 111 -9.12 6.37 -1.43
CA HIS A 111 -10.54 6.16 -1.71
C HIS A 111 -10.95 4.73 -1.31
N PRO A 112 -12.14 4.51 -0.72
CA PRO A 112 -12.60 3.18 -0.29
C PRO A 112 -12.50 2.11 -1.38
N ASP A 113 -12.79 2.43 -2.64
CA ASP A 113 -12.75 1.49 -3.76
C ASP A 113 -11.34 0.94 -4.07
N ILE A 114 -10.29 1.62 -3.58
CA ILE A 114 -8.89 1.19 -3.77
C ILE A 114 -8.44 0.24 -2.66
N ILE A 115 -9.10 0.23 -1.52
CA ILE A 115 -8.67 -0.59 -0.37
C ILE A 115 -8.69 -2.09 -0.68
N PRO A 116 -9.69 -2.67 -1.38
CA PRO A 116 -9.63 -4.06 -1.80
C PRO A 116 -8.44 -4.36 -2.74
N LYS A 117 -8.13 -3.44 -3.66
CA LYS A 117 -6.95 -3.55 -4.54
C LYS A 117 -5.64 -3.50 -3.76
N LEU A 118 -5.59 -2.68 -2.72
CA LEU A 118 -4.46 -2.65 -1.80
C LEU A 118 -4.30 -3.98 -1.06
N ALA A 119 -5.39 -4.62 -0.62
CA ALA A 119 -5.32 -5.94 0.00
C ALA A 119 -4.72 -6.99 -0.94
N ASP A 120 -5.16 -7.05 -2.20
CA ASP A 120 -4.60 -7.92 -3.22
C ASP A 120 -3.09 -7.68 -3.40
N LEU A 121 -2.69 -6.42 -3.44
CA LEU A 121 -1.29 -6.01 -3.57
C LEU A 121 -0.44 -6.43 -2.36
N LEU A 122 -0.98 -6.32 -1.14
CA LEU A 122 -0.32 -6.78 0.08
C LEU A 122 -0.12 -8.30 0.05
N VAL A 123 -1.15 -9.06 -0.34
CA VAL A 123 -1.07 -10.53 -0.49
C VAL A 123 -0.03 -10.92 -1.54
N GLU A 124 0.01 -10.23 -2.69
CA GLU A 124 1.01 -10.45 -3.74
C GLU A 124 2.43 -10.16 -3.23
N ALA A 125 2.64 -9.03 -2.54
CA ALA A 125 3.94 -8.63 -2.03
C ALA A 125 4.44 -9.58 -0.92
N ALA A 126 3.53 -10.14 -0.09
CA ALA A 126 3.84 -11.09 0.96
C ALA A 126 4.47 -12.41 0.45
N GLN A 127 4.39 -12.69 -0.86
CA GLN A 127 5.11 -13.81 -1.47
C GLN A 127 6.63 -13.56 -1.59
N ARG A 128 7.09 -12.30 -1.45
CA ARG A 128 8.49 -11.90 -1.65
C ARG A 128 9.15 -11.33 -0.39
N THR A 129 8.36 -10.91 0.59
CA THR A 129 8.85 -10.29 1.81
C THR A 129 7.88 -10.52 2.96
N GLN A 130 8.36 -10.45 4.20
CA GLN A 130 7.48 -10.40 5.35
C GLN A 130 6.84 -9.02 5.45
N LEU A 131 5.50 -8.98 5.59
CA LEU A 131 4.74 -7.75 5.82
C LEU A 131 4.16 -7.74 7.23
N ILE A 132 4.26 -6.59 7.90
CA ILE A 132 3.50 -6.27 9.10
C ILE A 132 2.70 -5.02 8.78
N VAL A 133 1.38 -5.15 8.80
CA VAL A 133 0.45 -4.06 8.45
C VAL A 133 -0.49 -3.84 9.62
N THR A 134 -0.59 -2.60 10.10
CA THR A 134 -1.62 -2.22 11.06
C THR A 134 -2.79 -1.56 10.34
N THR A 135 -4.00 -1.79 10.79
CA THR A 135 -5.20 -1.17 10.20
C THR A 135 -6.33 -1.06 11.20
N HIS A 136 -7.16 -0.06 11.00
CA HIS A 136 -8.46 0.10 11.63
C HIS A 136 -9.60 0.15 10.59
N SER A 137 -9.34 -0.26 9.36
CA SER A 137 -10.30 -0.27 8.26
C SER A 137 -11.06 -1.59 8.21
N ASP A 138 -12.37 -1.53 8.37
CA ASP A 138 -13.28 -2.65 8.14
C ASP A 138 -13.21 -3.15 6.69
N ILE A 139 -13.05 -2.24 5.73
CA ILE A 139 -12.92 -2.58 4.30
C ILE A 139 -11.64 -3.38 4.05
N LEU A 140 -10.50 -3.00 4.66
CA LEU A 140 -9.26 -3.75 4.50
C LEU A 140 -9.33 -5.13 5.15
N ILE A 141 -9.93 -5.22 6.36
CA ILE A 141 -10.17 -6.49 7.04
C ILE A 141 -11.12 -7.36 6.23
N ASP A 142 -12.18 -6.76 5.65
CA ASP A 142 -13.15 -7.45 4.80
C ASP A 142 -12.47 -8.08 3.57
N ALA A 143 -11.60 -7.34 2.90
CA ALA A 143 -10.83 -7.81 1.76
C ALA A 143 -9.86 -8.98 2.11
N MET A 144 -9.55 -9.18 3.40
CA MET A 144 -8.73 -10.31 3.88
C MET A 144 -9.55 -11.56 4.22
N SER A 145 -10.85 -11.63 3.90
CA SER A 145 -11.75 -12.75 4.24
C SER A 145 -11.28 -14.11 3.69
N GLU A 146 -10.57 -14.12 2.56
CA GLU A 146 -9.97 -15.34 2.01
C GLU A 146 -8.67 -15.77 2.72
N HIS A 147 -8.07 -14.85 3.48
CA HIS A 147 -6.80 -15.02 4.19
C HIS A 147 -6.90 -14.71 5.69
N PRO A 148 -7.89 -15.26 6.43
CA PRO A 148 -8.08 -14.92 7.84
C PRO A 148 -6.84 -15.24 8.70
N GLU A 149 -6.04 -16.23 8.33
CA GLU A 149 -4.79 -16.58 9.00
C GLU A 149 -3.69 -15.51 8.89
N ALA A 150 -3.83 -14.55 8.00
CA ALA A 150 -2.95 -13.38 7.94
C ALA A 150 -3.34 -12.31 8.97
N VAL A 151 -4.57 -12.36 9.50
CA VAL A 151 -5.08 -11.36 10.44
C VAL A 151 -4.73 -11.74 11.87
N VAL A 152 -4.18 -10.77 12.61
CA VAL A 152 -3.89 -10.86 14.05
C VAL A 152 -4.67 -9.77 14.77
N VAL A 153 -5.60 -10.20 15.60
CA VAL A 153 -6.38 -9.28 16.45
C VAL A 153 -5.56 -8.92 17.68
N CYS A 154 -5.44 -7.62 17.95
CA CYS A 154 -4.69 -7.09 19.08
C CYS A 154 -5.68 -6.41 20.05
N GLU A 155 -5.72 -6.87 21.29
CA GLU A 155 -6.58 -6.33 22.34
C GLU A 155 -5.77 -5.99 23.60
N LYS A 156 -6.28 -5.08 24.39
CA LYS A 156 -5.67 -4.71 25.67
C LYS A 156 -6.58 -5.10 26.81
N HIS A 157 -6.15 -6.09 27.61
CA HIS A 157 -6.85 -6.54 28.81
C HIS A 157 -5.97 -6.31 30.05
N ASP A 158 -6.47 -5.63 31.06
CA ASP A 158 -5.77 -5.38 32.34
C ASP A 158 -4.34 -4.82 32.17
N GLY A 159 -4.14 -3.94 31.20
CA GLY A 159 -2.85 -3.33 30.90
C GLY A 159 -1.89 -4.21 30.10
N LYS A 160 -2.29 -5.42 29.69
CA LYS A 160 -1.52 -6.33 28.85
C LYS A 160 -2.07 -6.33 27.43
N THR A 161 -1.18 -6.39 26.44
CA THR A 161 -1.58 -6.59 25.04
C THR A 161 -1.64 -8.08 24.76
N GLU A 162 -2.78 -8.54 24.29
CA GLU A 162 -2.99 -9.90 23.80
C GLU A 162 -3.08 -9.86 22.27
N MET A 163 -2.42 -10.83 21.61
CA MET A 163 -2.39 -10.95 20.16
C MET A 163 -2.94 -12.33 19.79
N ASN A 164 -4.03 -12.34 19.05
CA ASN A 164 -4.71 -13.57 18.67
C ASN A 164 -4.81 -13.68 17.15
N ARG A 165 -4.12 -14.68 16.58
CA ARG A 165 -4.18 -14.94 15.14
C ARG A 165 -5.46 -15.67 14.79
N LEU A 166 -6.20 -15.18 13.80
CA LEU A 166 -7.40 -15.83 13.35
C LEU A 166 -7.08 -17.18 12.67
N ASN A 167 -8.02 -18.12 12.81
CA ASN A 167 -7.90 -19.46 12.23
C ASN A 167 -9.06 -19.72 11.26
N LYS A 168 -8.72 -20.02 10.02
CA LYS A 168 -9.72 -20.28 8.96
C LYS A 168 -10.69 -21.43 9.31
N LYS A 169 -10.21 -22.45 10.05
CA LYS A 169 -11.04 -23.59 10.44
C LYS A 169 -12.12 -23.19 11.44
N ASP A 170 -11.76 -22.35 12.41
CA ASP A 170 -12.68 -21.89 13.47
C ASP A 170 -13.72 -20.92 12.93
N LEU A 171 -13.37 -20.20 11.87
CA LEU A 171 -14.24 -19.21 11.22
C LEU A 171 -15.04 -19.75 10.04
N LYS A 172 -14.84 -21.02 9.62
CA LYS A 172 -15.41 -21.60 8.41
C LYS A 172 -16.93 -21.45 8.28
N GLU A 173 -17.66 -21.71 9.36
CA GLU A 173 -19.12 -21.59 9.36
C GLU A 173 -19.58 -20.14 9.30
N TRP A 174 -18.83 -19.24 9.92
CA TRP A 174 -19.09 -17.81 9.93
C TRP A 174 -18.80 -17.18 8.57
N LEU A 175 -17.68 -17.50 7.95
CA LEU A 175 -17.25 -16.97 6.64
C LEU A 175 -18.15 -17.45 5.48
N ASN A 176 -18.95 -18.49 5.69
CA ASN A 176 -20.00 -18.87 4.71
C ASN A 176 -21.18 -17.87 4.67
N LYS A 177 -21.33 -17.02 5.68
CA LYS A 177 -22.49 -16.12 5.84
C LYS A 177 -22.12 -14.66 6.00
N TYR A 178 -20.93 -14.40 6.49
CA TYR A 178 -20.43 -13.07 6.84
C TYR A 178 -18.99 -12.92 6.37
N SER A 179 -18.61 -11.70 6.02
CA SER A 179 -17.20 -11.37 5.74
C SER A 179 -16.43 -11.12 7.05
N LEU A 180 -15.10 -11.03 6.99
CA LEU A 180 -14.29 -10.68 8.17
C LEU A 180 -14.61 -9.29 8.71
N GLY A 181 -14.87 -8.32 7.83
CA GLY A 181 -15.29 -6.98 8.21
C GLY A 181 -16.60 -6.98 8.97
N ASP A 182 -17.59 -7.77 8.51
CA ASP A 182 -18.86 -7.98 9.24
C ASP A 182 -18.64 -8.59 10.63
N LEU A 183 -17.79 -9.61 10.74
CA LEU A 183 -17.51 -10.28 12.01
C LEU A 183 -16.79 -9.34 12.97
N TRP A 184 -15.88 -8.52 12.46
CA TRP A 184 -15.16 -7.55 13.28
C TRP A 184 -16.08 -6.45 13.80
N THR A 185 -16.86 -5.81 12.93
CA THR A 185 -17.79 -4.73 13.32
C THR A 185 -18.85 -5.19 14.31
N ARG A 186 -19.23 -6.48 14.28
CA ARG A 186 -20.17 -7.09 15.22
C ARG A 186 -19.50 -7.60 16.51
N GLY A 187 -18.18 -7.48 16.64
CA GLY A 187 -17.42 -7.92 17.82
C GLY A 187 -17.22 -9.44 17.94
N HIS A 188 -17.49 -10.22 16.87
CA HIS A 188 -17.36 -11.67 16.92
C HIS A 188 -15.92 -12.18 16.92
N ILE A 189 -14.99 -11.40 16.39
CA ILE A 189 -13.57 -11.77 16.33
C ILE A 189 -12.68 -10.95 17.28
N GLY A 190 -13.26 -10.07 18.08
CA GLY A 190 -12.53 -9.16 18.96
C GLY A 190 -11.95 -7.93 18.26
N GLY A 191 -11.07 -7.19 18.94
CA GLY A 191 -10.41 -6.00 18.38
C GLY A 191 -11.28 -4.73 18.35
N ASN A 192 -12.52 -4.80 18.81
CA ASN A 192 -13.41 -3.67 18.94
C ASN A 192 -13.22 -2.97 20.29
N ARG A 193 -13.19 -1.66 20.28
CA ARG A 193 -13.10 -0.88 21.53
C ARG A 193 -14.44 -0.71 22.25
N TRP A 194 -15.54 -1.07 21.61
CA TRP A 194 -16.92 -0.85 22.06
C TRP A 194 -17.77 -2.08 21.81
#